data_191db4a85e40bc834631c2483f84c8f8
#
_entry.id   191db4a85e40bc834631c2483f84c8f8
#
_cell.length_a   1.000
_cell.length_b   1.000
_cell.length_c   1.000
_cell.angle_alpha   90.00
_cell.angle_beta   90.00
_cell.angle_gamma   90.00
#
_symmetry.space_group_name_H-M   'P 1'
#
loop_
_entity.id
_entity.type
_entity.pdbx_description
1 polymer ?
#
loop_
_entity_poly.entity_id
_entity_poly.type
_entity_poly.pdbx_seq_one_letter_code
_entity_poly.pdbx_strand_id
1 'polypeptide(L)'
;MWPPQHQANTMASKWELAQSLDLIAQERTNTARTRTRLLVDGERILNAMVLKRTHSDAGEHVIVPSDTHRRNWDYLRSQLGVPGSQWMAQSFVEQLVKLGEWRVFLIGGRMVYTVHTLKNWERNTWSWDMAHTFYTLEELG
;
A
#
# COMPACT_ATOMS: atom_id res chain seq x y z
N MET A 1 -12.01 19.87 -15.43
CA MET A 1 -10.74 19.20 -15.06
C MET A 1 -11.01 17.70 -14.92
N TRP A 2 -10.16 16.84 -15.43
CA TRP A 2 -10.31 15.39 -15.32
C TRP A 2 -9.11 14.84 -14.50
N PRO A 3 -9.28 13.94 -13.52
CA PRO A 3 -10.57 13.41 -13.05
C PRO A 3 -11.37 14.46 -12.25
N PRO A 4 -12.68 14.22 -12.06
CA PRO A 4 -13.51 15.05 -11.19
C PRO A 4 -12.93 15.15 -9.77
N GLN A 5 -13.09 16.29 -9.10
CA GLN A 5 -12.47 16.57 -7.79
C GLN A 5 -12.77 15.49 -6.73
N HIS A 6 -14.01 14.98 -6.70
CA HIS A 6 -14.38 13.93 -5.74
C HIS A 6 -13.62 12.62 -5.99
N GLN A 7 -13.38 12.25 -7.25
CA GLN A 7 -12.58 11.07 -7.57
C GLN A 7 -11.11 11.27 -7.21
N ALA A 8 -10.55 12.45 -7.46
CA ALA A 8 -9.20 12.78 -7.05
C ALA A 8 -9.02 12.70 -5.53
N ASN A 9 -10.00 13.18 -4.76
CA ASN A 9 -9.98 13.10 -3.29
C ASN A 9 -10.03 11.65 -2.79
N THR A 10 -10.93 10.83 -3.35
CA THR A 10 -10.99 9.39 -3.01
C THR A 10 -9.68 8.68 -3.30
N MET A 11 -9.06 8.97 -4.45
CA MET A 11 -7.77 8.38 -4.82
C MET A 11 -6.62 8.82 -3.92
N ALA A 12 -6.71 10.01 -3.31
CA ALA A 12 -5.71 10.51 -2.37
C ALA A 12 -5.79 9.82 -0.99
N SER A 13 -6.96 9.28 -0.62
CA SER A 13 -7.14 8.53 0.62
C SER A 13 -6.93 7.04 0.40
N LYS A 14 -5.87 6.48 1.00
CA LYS A 14 -5.61 5.03 0.93
C LYS A 14 -6.74 4.19 1.54
N TRP A 15 -7.44 4.75 2.53
CA TRP A 15 -8.57 4.08 3.17
C TRP A 15 -9.79 4.01 2.23
N GLU A 16 -10.21 5.14 1.68
CA GLU A 16 -11.35 5.18 0.77
C GLU A 16 -11.09 4.37 -0.51
N LEU A 17 -9.86 4.43 -1.02
CA LEU A 17 -9.44 3.60 -2.13
C LEU A 17 -9.52 2.10 -1.79
N ALA A 18 -9.05 1.69 -0.61
CA ALA A 18 -9.11 0.30 -0.17
C ALA A 18 -10.57 -0.20 -0.09
N GLN A 19 -11.47 0.58 0.50
CA GLN A 19 -12.89 0.25 0.57
C GLN A 19 -13.53 0.12 -0.81
N SER A 20 -13.26 1.07 -1.73
CA SER A 20 -13.76 1.01 -3.09
C SER A 20 -13.28 -0.23 -3.84
N LEU A 21 -12.02 -0.58 -3.69
CA LEU A 21 -11.45 -1.78 -4.29
C LEU A 21 -11.99 -3.07 -3.66
N ASP A 22 -12.30 -3.08 -2.37
CA ASP A 22 -12.90 -4.23 -1.69
C ASP A 22 -14.33 -4.49 -2.20
N LEU A 23 -15.12 -3.43 -2.41
CA LEU A 23 -16.44 -3.53 -3.03
C LEU A 23 -16.36 -4.09 -4.46
N ILE A 24 -15.44 -3.58 -5.27
CA ILE A 24 -15.23 -4.08 -6.64
C ILE A 24 -14.84 -5.57 -6.62
N ALA A 25 -13.94 -5.96 -5.70
CA ALA A 25 -13.51 -7.34 -5.58
C ALA A 25 -14.66 -8.28 -5.19
N GLN A 26 -15.54 -7.85 -4.31
CA GLN A 26 -16.70 -8.62 -3.87
C GLN A 26 -17.78 -8.74 -4.95
N GLU A 27 -18.06 -7.64 -5.67
CA GLU A 27 -19.17 -7.57 -6.62
C GLU A 27 -18.81 -8.03 -8.04
N ARG A 28 -17.56 -7.88 -8.43
CA ARG A 28 -17.14 -8.00 -9.83
C ARG A 28 -16.10 -9.08 -10.09
N THR A 29 -15.42 -9.57 -9.05
CA THR A 29 -14.35 -10.53 -9.22
C THR A 29 -14.35 -11.55 -8.07
N ASN A 30 -13.65 -12.68 -8.27
CA ASN A 30 -13.38 -13.65 -7.21
C ASN A 30 -11.99 -13.42 -6.59
N THR A 31 -11.44 -12.23 -6.74
CA THR A 31 -10.09 -11.92 -6.28
C THR A 31 -10.08 -11.69 -4.77
N ALA A 32 -9.27 -12.46 -4.06
CA ALA A 32 -9.02 -12.23 -2.65
C ALA A 32 -8.21 -10.94 -2.45
N ARG A 33 -8.65 -10.11 -1.52
CA ARG A 33 -7.94 -8.89 -1.12
C ARG A 33 -7.44 -8.98 0.31
N THR A 34 -6.38 -8.26 0.56
CA THR A 34 -5.78 -8.15 1.90
C THR A 34 -6.71 -7.40 2.84
N ARG A 35 -7.05 -7.99 3.98
CA ARG A 35 -7.88 -7.32 4.98
C ARG A 35 -7.25 -6.00 5.41
N THR A 36 -8.04 -4.94 5.31
CA THR A 36 -7.65 -3.57 5.68
C THR A 36 -8.67 -3.02 6.67
N ARG A 37 -8.20 -2.33 7.71
CA ARG A 37 -9.06 -1.67 8.70
C ARG A 37 -8.41 -0.40 9.23
N LEU A 38 -9.22 0.53 9.68
CA LEU A 38 -8.72 1.68 10.45
C LEU A 38 -8.24 1.22 11.83
N LEU A 39 -7.20 1.86 12.32
CA LEU A 39 -6.75 1.69 13.70
C LEU A 39 -7.53 2.62 14.64
N VAL A 40 -7.91 2.08 15.78
CA VAL A 40 -8.52 2.82 16.87
C VAL A 40 -7.43 3.17 17.89
N ASP A 41 -7.57 4.32 18.54
CA ASP A 41 -6.65 4.76 19.59
C ASP A 41 -6.51 3.73 20.71
N GLY A 42 -5.28 3.48 21.13
CA GLY A 42 -4.97 2.51 22.17
C GLY A 42 -5.06 1.05 21.74
N GLU A 43 -5.37 0.80 20.47
CA GLU A 43 -5.47 -0.55 19.95
C GLU A 43 -4.10 -1.26 19.92
N ARG A 44 -4.10 -2.52 20.33
CA ARG A 44 -2.90 -3.36 20.23
C ARG A 44 -2.60 -3.70 18.76
N ILE A 45 -1.42 -3.31 18.31
CA ILE A 45 -0.96 -3.59 16.95
C ILE A 45 -0.38 -5.00 16.90
N LEU A 46 -0.94 -5.83 16.00
CA LEU A 46 -0.43 -7.18 15.76
C LEU A 46 0.83 -7.15 14.90
N ASN A 47 1.79 -8.02 15.22
CA ASN A 47 3.09 -8.08 14.54
C ASN A 47 3.02 -8.48 13.06
N ALA A 48 1.93 -9.07 12.61
CA ALA A 48 1.75 -9.52 11.23
C ALA A 48 1.08 -8.47 10.30
N MET A 49 1.01 -7.21 10.72
CA MET A 49 0.31 -6.17 9.96
C MET A 49 1.26 -5.08 9.48
N VAL A 50 0.99 -4.58 8.29
CA VAL A 50 1.57 -3.34 7.78
C VAL A 50 0.70 -2.17 8.23
N LEU A 51 1.32 -1.13 8.75
CA LEU A 51 0.63 0.09 9.12
C LEU A 51 0.89 1.16 8.06
N LYS A 52 -0.16 1.85 7.67
CA LYS A 52 -0.10 2.92 6.69
C LYS A 52 -0.91 4.10 7.17
N ARG A 53 -0.41 5.31 6.98
CA ARG A 53 -1.23 6.50 7.15
C ARG A 53 -2.24 6.58 6.01
N THR A 54 -3.47 6.99 6.30
CA THR A 54 -4.54 7.08 5.29
C THR A 54 -4.22 8.08 4.17
N HIS A 55 -3.52 9.15 4.53
CA HIS A 55 -3.01 10.16 3.60
C HIS A 55 -1.49 10.23 3.72
N SER A 56 -0.78 9.68 2.79
CA SER A 56 0.69 9.77 2.70
C SER A 56 1.15 9.34 1.31
N ASP A 57 2.33 9.79 0.91
CA ASP A 57 2.91 9.52 -0.39
C ASP A 57 4.27 8.81 -0.26
N ALA A 58 4.79 8.33 -1.37
CA ALA A 58 6.13 7.78 -1.53
C ALA A 58 6.59 6.75 -0.48
N GLY A 59 5.66 6.10 0.23
CA GLY A 59 5.98 5.13 1.29
C GLY A 59 6.45 5.72 2.60
N GLU A 60 6.45 7.05 2.77
CA GLU A 60 6.97 7.73 3.97
C GLU A 60 6.34 7.26 5.29
N HIS A 61 5.06 6.93 5.27
CA HIS A 61 4.33 6.51 6.46
C HIS A 61 3.84 5.07 6.33
N VAL A 62 4.74 4.18 5.96
CA VAL A 62 4.51 2.74 5.90
C VAL A 62 5.43 2.07 6.91
N ILE A 63 4.86 1.29 7.82
CA ILE A 63 5.59 0.54 8.85
C ILE A 63 5.32 -0.93 8.60
N VAL A 64 6.37 -1.67 8.35
CA VAL A 64 6.30 -3.12 8.11
C VAL A 64 6.49 -3.92 9.41
N PRO A 65 6.15 -5.22 9.43
CA PRO A 65 6.26 -6.06 10.61
C PRO A 65 7.64 -6.06 11.30
N SER A 66 8.72 -5.86 10.57
CA SER A 66 10.09 -5.79 11.09
C SER A 66 10.42 -4.50 11.84
N ASP A 67 9.64 -3.44 11.66
CA ASP A 67 9.90 -2.12 12.29
C ASP A 67 9.35 -2.07 13.73
N THR A 68 9.82 -2.95 14.59
CA THR A 68 9.27 -3.13 15.94
C THR A 68 9.31 -1.88 16.81
N HIS A 69 10.35 -1.07 16.69
CA HIS A 69 10.52 0.17 17.46
C HIS A 69 9.53 1.28 17.04
N ARG A 70 9.00 1.24 15.83
CA ARG A 70 8.03 2.21 15.32
C ARG A 70 6.58 1.85 15.64
N ARG A 71 6.34 0.76 16.35
CA ARG A 71 5.00 0.27 16.63
C ARG A 71 4.37 0.80 17.90
N ASN A 72 5.06 1.67 18.62
CA ASN A 72 4.46 2.40 19.71
C ASN A 72 3.52 3.46 19.14
N TRP A 73 2.25 3.45 19.55
CA TRP A 73 1.23 4.36 19.06
C TRP A 73 1.57 5.82 19.34
N ASP A 74 2.11 6.11 20.52
CA ASP A 74 2.53 7.48 20.87
C ASP A 74 3.68 7.96 19.99
N TYR A 75 4.61 7.05 19.67
CA TYR A 75 5.67 7.34 18.72
C TYR A 75 5.12 7.63 17.31
N LEU A 76 4.19 6.79 16.83
CA LEU A 76 3.55 7.01 15.53
C LEU A 76 2.84 8.35 15.46
N ARG A 77 2.15 8.74 16.52
CA ARG A 77 1.49 10.04 16.62
C ARG A 77 2.48 11.20 16.66
N SER A 78 3.53 11.09 17.47
CA SER A 78 4.54 12.15 17.60
C SER A 78 5.27 12.44 16.28
N GLN A 79 5.49 11.41 15.46
CA GLN A 79 6.14 11.56 14.15
C GLN A 79 5.28 12.36 13.14
N LEU A 80 4.00 12.52 13.40
CA LEU A 80 3.08 13.06 12.43
C LEU A 80 2.72 14.52 12.63
N GLY A 81 3.02 15.07 13.81
CA GLY A 81 2.76 16.48 14.12
C GLY A 81 1.31 16.94 13.91
N VAL A 82 0.41 16.03 13.56
CA VAL A 82 -0.97 16.31 13.20
C VAL A 82 -1.89 15.54 14.14
N PRO A 83 -2.56 16.21 15.07
CA PRO A 83 -3.61 15.56 15.85
C PRO A 83 -4.67 14.96 14.92
N GLY A 84 -5.04 13.71 15.16
CA GLY A 84 -6.10 13.04 14.40
C GLY A 84 -5.67 12.42 13.06
N SER A 85 -4.39 12.29 12.77
CA SER A 85 -3.98 11.51 11.59
C SER A 85 -4.42 10.06 11.75
N GLN A 86 -5.24 9.62 10.79
CA GLN A 86 -5.75 8.26 10.79
C GLN A 86 -4.71 7.30 10.23
N TRP A 87 -4.63 6.14 10.86
CA TRP A 87 -3.83 5.01 10.41
C TRP A 87 -4.73 3.84 10.03
N MET A 88 -4.28 3.08 9.08
CA MET A 88 -4.90 1.81 8.72
C MET A 88 -3.90 0.67 8.90
N ALA A 89 -4.42 -0.48 9.28
CA ALA A 89 -3.68 -1.73 9.36
C ALA A 89 -4.12 -2.65 8.22
N GLN A 90 -3.16 -3.25 7.57
CA GLN A 90 -3.37 -4.18 6.48
C GLN A 90 -2.56 -5.46 6.74
N SER A 91 -3.13 -6.63 6.48
CA SER A 91 -2.39 -7.88 6.62
C SER A 91 -1.14 -7.86 5.74
N PHE A 92 -0.03 -8.32 6.27
CA PHE A 92 1.21 -8.40 5.52
C PHE A 92 1.13 -9.51 4.48
N VAL A 93 1.54 -9.22 3.26
CA VAL A 93 1.58 -10.17 2.15
C VAL A 93 3.02 -10.63 1.94
N GLU A 94 3.35 -11.81 2.47
CA GLU A 94 4.71 -12.36 2.37
C GLU A 94 5.18 -12.54 0.92
N GLN A 95 4.26 -12.78 0.01
CA GLN A 95 4.57 -12.92 -1.42
C GLN A 95 5.21 -11.67 -2.01
N LEU A 96 4.90 -10.47 -1.49
CA LEU A 96 5.56 -9.23 -1.93
C LEU A 96 7.07 -9.25 -1.63
N VAL A 97 7.48 -9.94 -0.57
CA VAL A 97 8.89 -10.11 -0.22
C VAL A 97 9.56 -11.13 -1.13
N LYS A 98 8.88 -12.24 -1.42
CA LYS A 98 9.43 -13.39 -2.16
C LYS A 98 9.37 -13.19 -3.67
N LEU A 99 8.25 -12.64 -4.16
CA LEU A 99 7.93 -12.57 -5.59
C LEU A 99 7.99 -11.14 -6.15
N GLY A 100 8.14 -10.15 -5.27
CA GLY A 100 8.13 -8.75 -5.68
C GLY A 100 6.73 -8.18 -5.91
N GLU A 101 6.70 -6.96 -6.40
CA GLU A 101 5.49 -6.19 -6.70
C GLU A 101 5.34 -6.04 -8.21
N TRP A 102 4.13 -6.27 -8.71
CA TRP A 102 3.74 -6.01 -10.09
C TRP A 102 2.88 -4.75 -10.16
N ARG A 103 3.31 -3.77 -10.92
CA ARG A 103 2.55 -2.55 -11.22
C ARG A 103 2.09 -2.57 -12.66
N VAL A 104 0.78 -2.58 -12.85
CA VAL A 104 0.15 -2.55 -14.17
C VAL A 104 -0.24 -1.13 -14.51
N PHE A 105 0.24 -0.61 -15.62
CA PHE A 105 -0.08 0.73 -16.09
C PHE A 105 -1.15 0.67 -17.17
N LEU A 106 -2.23 1.42 -16.94
CA LEU A 106 -3.41 1.45 -17.79
C LEU A 106 -3.63 2.86 -18.33
N ILE A 107 -3.88 2.98 -19.63
CA ILE A 107 -4.28 4.23 -20.28
C ILE A 107 -5.57 3.97 -21.05
N GLY A 108 -6.61 4.76 -20.75
CA GLY A 108 -7.92 4.59 -21.38
C GLY A 108 -8.52 3.18 -21.21
N GLY A 109 -8.27 2.54 -20.06
CA GLY A 109 -8.73 1.19 -19.76
C GLY A 109 -7.94 0.05 -20.43
N ARG A 110 -6.88 0.39 -21.16
CA ARG A 110 -6.00 -0.60 -21.81
C ARG A 110 -4.67 -0.68 -21.07
N MET A 111 -4.20 -1.89 -20.83
CA MET A 111 -2.87 -2.13 -20.29
C MET A 111 -1.82 -1.69 -21.32
N VAL A 112 -0.84 -0.91 -20.88
CA VAL A 112 0.24 -0.38 -21.72
C VAL A 112 1.54 -1.13 -21.44
N TYR A 113 1.90 -1.24 -20.20
CA TYR A 113 3.08 -1.98 -19.74
C TYR A 113 2.93 -2.36 -18.28
N THR A 114 3.79 -3.24 -17.83
CA THR A 114 3.87 -3.70 -16.44
C THR A 114 5.31 -3.54 -15.95
N VAL A 115 5.44 -3.16 -14.67
CA VAL A 115 6.74 -3.08 -14.01
C VAL A 115 6.78 -4.10 -12.89
N HIS A 116 7.72 -5.01 -12.95
CA HIS A 116 8.05 -5.91 -11.85
C HIS A 116 9.15 -5.29 -11.01
N THR A 117 8.91 -5.17 -9.72
CA THR A 117 9.88 -4.60 -8.77
C THR A 117 10.24 -5.66 -7.74
N LEU A 118 11.51 -6.04 -7.70
CA LEU A 118 12.08 -6.87 -6.66
C LEU A 118 12.89 -6.00 -5.70
N LYS A 119 12.59 -6.11 -4.42
CA LYS A 119 13.37 -5.47 -3.36
C LYS A 119 14.43 -6.44 -2.84
N ASN A 120 15.68 -6.02 -2.80
CA ASN A 120 16.71 -6.77 -2.11
C ASN A 120 16.60 -6.59 -0.59
N TRP A 121 15.96 -7.56 0.08
CA TRP A 121 15.71 -7.53 1.51
C TRP A 121 16.93 -7.92 2.36
N GLU A 122 17.98 -8.45 1.74
CA GLU A 122 19.20 -8.86 2.45
C GLU A 122 20.01 -7.65 2.94
N ARG A 123 19.87 -6.53 2.28
CA ARG A 123 20.42 -5.27 2.73
C ARG A 123 19.38 -4.55 3.58
N ASN A 124 19.51 -4.64 4.86
CA ASN A 124 18.67 -4.02 5.91
C ASN A 124 18.68 -2.47 5.85
N THR A 125 18.98 -1.90 4.72
CA THR A 125 18.95 -0.50 4.41
C THR A 125 17.71 -0.23 3.59
N TRP A 126 16.97 0.81 3.95
CA TRP A 126 15.95 1.46 3.14
C TRP A 126 16.56 2.10 1.87
N SER A 127 17.60 1.49 1.35
CA SER A 127 18.19 1.91 0.08
C SER A 127 17.22 1.53 -1.03
N TRP A 128 17.01 2.46 -1.92
CA TRP A 128 16.22 2.37 -3.13
C TRP A 128 16.79 1.36 -4.15
N ASP A 129 17.51 0.37 -3.68
CA ASP A 129 18.14 -0.69 -4.46
C ASP A 129 17.05 -1.70 -4.89
N MET A 130 16.15 -1.23 -5.75
CA MET A 130 15.08 -2.03 -6.34
C MET A 130 15.46 -2.35 -7.78
N ALA A 131 15.48 -3.62 -8.11
CA ALA A 131 15.53 -4.03 -9.51
C ALA A 131 14.15 -3.83 -10.13
N HIS A 132 14.07 -3.02 -11.17
CA HIS A 132 12.86 -2.79 -11.95
C HIS A 132 13.01 -3.45 -13.33
N THR A 133 12.07 -4.32 -13.66
CA THR A 133 11.99 -4.91 -15.00
C THR A 133 10.69 -4.47 -15.65
N PHE A 134 10.78 -3.94 -16.86
CA PHE A 134 9.64 -3.49 -17.65
C PHE A 134 9.24 -4.60 -18.60
N TYR A 135 7.94 -4.84 -18.71
CA TYR A 135 7.36 -5.81 -19.63
C TYR A 135 6.30 -5.14 -20.49
N THR A 136 6.40 -5.32 -21.79
CA THR A 136 5.34 -4.97 -22.76
C THR A 136 4.25 -6.03 -22.76
N LEU A 137 3.12 -5.73 -23.43
CA LEU A 137 2.05 -6.73 -23.62
C LEU A 137 2.52 -7.96 -24.38
N GLU A 138 3.42 -7.80 -25.35
CA GLU A 138 3.95 -8.89 -26.18
C GLU A 138 4.84 -9.85 -25.38
N GLU A 139 5.52 -9.33 -24.33
CA GLU A 139 6.38 -10.14 -23.46
C GLU A 139 5.60 -10.89 -22.36
N LEU A 140 4.34 -10.51 -22.13
CA LEU A 140 3.47 -11.13 -21.13
C LEU A 140 2.53 -12.20 -21.72
N GLY A 141 2.40 -12.26 -23.04
CA GLY A 141 1.57 -13.22 -23.80
C GLY A 141 2.26 -14.49 -24.03
#